data_ff897388429b907786609b4c26bc370d
#
_entry.id   ff897388429b907786609b4c26bc370d
#
_cell.length_a   1.000
_cell.length_b   1.000
_cell.length_c   1.000
_cell.angle_alpha   90.00
_cell.angle_beta   90.00
_cell.angle_gamma   90.00
#
_symmetry.space_group_name_H-M   'P 1'
#
loop_
_entity.id
_entity.type
_entity.pdbx_description
1 polymer ?
#
loop_
_entity_poly.entity_id
_entity_poly.type
_entity_poly.pdbx_seq_one_letter_code
_entity_poly.pdbx_strand_id
1 'polypeptide(L)'
;MTEADAPAPGTAPGSAPDASPPSPSSPPSPPYLFDVTGAGHREAAQELRARGPAVPVQLPGGVLGHAVTRHHALRDFLTHPEVAKDASHFAALREGRIPPGWPLTTFATVDGMTTADGADHRRLREPAVKALSPRRVAALRPRVERLTAELLDGLPALAARGGGTVDLRHAFAYPLPMRVISELIGVDEEFRDRLHQLSGLVVSTVIDPEAALAANRELVEVLGQVVAARRAAPGDDLTSALIAACDEADARLSERELIGTLLLMIAAGHQTTLDLITNAVRALCAHRDQLDLVREGRADWADVVEETLRHDSPVAHFPFRYPTRDLDVGGTVIPRGTPVLASYAAAGRDPEAYGPDADRFDVTRRPAVRRLSFGHGPHVCPGAPLARLEARIALRALFTRFPDLDLAVPEAELRPLPTFVGNSAAELPVRPGRDVGTAGQDGSATSPGAG
;
A
#
# COMPACT_ATOMS: atom_id res chain seq x y z
N MET A 1 39.94 -18.77 -86.18
CA MET A 1 39.12 -17.55 -86.29
C MET A 1 38.03 -17.66 -85.28
N THR A 2 38.17 -16.92 -84.23
CA THR A 2 37.16 -16.09 -83.51
C THR A 2 37.76 -15.64 -82.19
N GLU A 3 37.68 -14.42 -82.02
CA GLU A 3 38.28 -13.56 -80.99
C GLU A 3 37.91 -13.95 -79.56
N ALA A 4 38.91 -13.77 -78.65
CA ALA A 4 38.75 -13.82 -77.21
C ALA A 4 38.30 -12.43 -76.69
N ASP A 5 37.27 -12.44 -75.93
CA ASP A 5 36.74 -11.24 -75.21
C ASP A 5 37.47 -11.11 -73.87
N ALA A 6 37.96 -9.89 -73.60
CA ALA A 6 38.71 -9.54 -72.37
C ALA A 6 37.77 -9.10 -71.25
N PRO A 7 38.06 -9.42 -69.94
CA PRO A 7 37.23 -8.97 -68.83
C PRO A 7 37.49 -7.51 -68.42
N ALA A 8 36.41 -6.82 -68.07
CA ALA A 8 36.41 -5.45 -67.60
C ALA A 8 37.01 -5.32 -66.19
N PRO A 9 37.49 -4.11 -65.74
CA PRO A 9 38.20 -3.91 -64.46
C PRO A 9 37.21 -3.84 -63.24
N GLY A 10 37.62 -4.52 -62.16
CA GLY A 10 36.91 -4.64 -60.93
C GLY A 10 36.76 -3.29 -60.21
N THR A 11 35.57 -3.05 -59.69
CA THR A 11 35.25 -1.99 -58.77
C THR A 11 35.86 -2.24 -57.38
N ALA A 12 36.53 -1.26 -56.83
CA ALA A 12 37.08 -1.26 -55.45
C ALA A 12 36.01 -1.39 -54.38
N PRO A 13 36.27 -2.04 -53.23
CA PRO A 13 35.30 -2.12 -52.13
C PRO A 13 35.11 -0.76 -51.45
N GLY A 14 33.84 -0.33 -51.35
CA GLY A 14 33.43 0.90 -50.66
C GLY A 14 33.83 0.85 -49.19
N SER A 15 34.38 1.98 -48.70
CA SER A 15 34.71 2.23 -47.31
C SER A 15 33.47 2.10 -46.43
N ALA A 16 33.56 1.32 -45.35
CA ALA A 16 32.55 1.24 -44.31
C ALA A 16 32.37 2.63 -43.65
N PRO A 17 31.16 2.99 -43.24
CA PRO A 17 30.94 4.25 -42.53
C PRO A 17 31.64 4.17 -41.18
N ASP A 18 32.43 5.22 -40.91
CA ASP A 18 33.14 5.47 -39.65
C ASP A 18 32.10 5.61 -38.54
N ALA A 19 32.00 4.63 -37.64
CA ALA A 19 31.15 4.69 -36.46
C ALA A 19 31.85 5.64 -35.47
N SER A 20 31.37 6.88 -35.42
CA SER A 20 31.75 7.85 -34.38
C SER A 20 31.55 7.22 -33.00
N PRO A 21 32.53 7.37 -32.09
CA PRO A 21 32.37 6.87 -30.72
C PRO A 21 31.16 7.51 -30.07
N PRO A 22 30.41 6.77 -29.20
CA PRO A 22 29.27 7.32 -28.50
C PRO A 22 29.74 8.54 -27.70
N SER A 23 28.97 9.64 -27.78
CA SER A 23 29.21 10.87 -27.04
C SER A 23 29.34 10.54 -25.54
N PRO A 24 30.23 11.20 -24.80
CA PRO A 24 30.41 10.97 -23.37
C PRO A 24 29.04 11.15 -22.67
N SER A 25 28.59 10.10 -21.99
CA SER A 25 27.36 10.11 -21.19
C SER A 25 27.40 11.30 -20.24
N SER A 26 26.34 12.10 -20.24
CA SER A 26 26.17 13.17 -19.24
C SER A 26 26.44 12.64 -17.84
N PRO A 27 27.04 13.43 -16.94
CA PRO A 27 27.29 12.98 -15.59
C PRO A 27 25.98 12.47 -14.96
N PRO A 28 26.03 11.36 -14.18
CA PRO A 28 24.82 10.80 -13.59
C PRO A 28 24.12 11.87 -12.75
N SER A 29 22.81 12.00 -12.94
CA SER A 29 22.00 12.94 -12.13
C SER A 29 22.12 12.58 -10.65
N PRO A 30 22.18 13.56 -9.75
CA PRO A 30 22.25 13.29 -8.31
C PRO A 30 21.03 12.46 -7.86
N PRO A 31 21.20 11.58 -6.85
CA PRO A 31 20.10 10.78 -6.33
C PRO A 31 18.96 11.69 -5.83
N TYR A 32 17.71 11.23 -6.04
CA TYR A 32 16.54 11.91 -5.50
C TYR A 32 16.49 11.75 -3.97
N LEU A 33 16.28 12.83 -3.24
CA LEU A 33 16.13 12.84 -1.79
C LEU A 33 14.66 12.84 -1.42
N PHE A 34 14.19 11.81 -0.73
CA PHE A 34 12.83 11.78 -0.22
C PHE A 34 12.64 12.77 0.93
N ASP A 35 11.52 13.47 0.93
CA ASP A 35 11.04 14.15 2.11
C ASP A 35 10.50 13.11 3.10
N VAL A 36 11.24 12.89 4.17
CA VAL A 36 10.89 11.90 5.21
C VAL A 36 9.64 12.28 6.01
N THR A 37 9.22 13.55 5.95
CA THR A 37 7.98 14.03 6.60
C THR A 37 6.72 13.64 5.84
N GLY A 38 6.85 13.08 4.63
CA GLY A 38 5.72 12.72 3.77
C GLY A 38 5.06 13.89 3.05
N ALA A 39 5.63 15.10 3.14
CA ALA A 39 5.14 16.23 2.36
C ALA A 39 5.43 16.03 0.86
N GLY A 40 4.54 16.52 0.00
CA GLY A 40 4.79 16.58 -1.43
C GLY A 40 4.82 15.22 -2.15
N HIS A 41 4.07 14.20 -1.69
CA HIS A 41 4.03 12.88 -2.36
C HIS A 41 3.67 12.95 -3.85
N ARG A 42 2.78 13.88 -4.22
CA ARG A 42 2.36 14.08 -5.62
C ARG A 42 3.49 14.63 -6.46
N GLU A 43 4.14 15.67 -5.97
CA GLU A 43 5.29 16.33 -6.60
C GLU A 43 6.48 15.36 -6.69
N ALA A 44 6.76 14.62 -5.63
CA ALA A 44 7.77 13.57 -5.60
C ALA A 44 7.52 12.50 -6.68
N ALA A 45 6.29 12.00 -6.78
CA ALA A 45 5.91 11.02 -7.79
C ALA A 45 6.04 11.57 -9.23
N GLN A 46 5.69 12.84 -9.45
CA GLN A 46 5.86 13.51 -10.75
C GLN A 46 7.33 13.68 -11.11
N GLU A 47 8.15 14.17 -10.17
CA GLU A 47 9.59 14.35 -10.39
C GLU A 47 10.29 13.01 -10.64
N LEU A 48 10.00 11.99 -9.85
CA LEU A 48 10.54 10.66 -10.04
C LEU A 48 10.22 10.12 -11.45
N ARG A 49 8.97 10.26 -11.91
CA ARG A 49 8.59 9.86 -13.28
C ARG A 49 9.36 10.66 -14.34
N ALA A 50 9.53 11.97 -14.14
CA ALA A 50 10.25 12.81 -15.09
C ALA A 50 11.73 12.42 -15.23
N ARG A 51 12.34 11.87 -14.17
CA ARG A 51 13.74 11.41 -14.17
C ARG A 51 13.94 10.07 -14.88
N GLY A 52 12.89 9.25 -15.08
CA GLY A 52 12.97 8.00 -15.84
C GLY A 52 12.30 6.80 -15.18
N PRO A 53 12.39 5.61 -15.78
CA PRO A 53 11.73 4.39 -15.31
C PRO A 53 12.37 3.80 -14.04
N ALA A 54 13.67 4.00 -13.84
CA ALA A 54 14.39 3.65 -12.61
C ALA A 54 15.30 4.83 -12.23
N VAL A 55 15.15 5.31 -11.01
CA VAL A 55 15.78 6.55 -10.54
C VAL A 55 16.66 6.27 -9.33
N PRO A 56 17.95 6.70 -9.33
CA PRO A 56 18.77 6.68 -8.12
C PRO A 56 18.13 7.52 -7.01
N VAL A 57 18.03 6.97 -5.81
CA VAL A 57 17.46 7.64 -4.64
C VAL A 57 18.38 7.53 -3.45
N GLN A 58 18.29 8.48 -2.54
CA GLN A 58 18.92 8.41 -1.22
C GLN A 58 17.82 8.24 -0.16
N LEU A 59 17.94 7.15 0.57
CA LEU A 59 17.07 6.79 1.70
C LEU A 59 17.57 7.43 3.00
N PRO A 60 16.78 7.46 4.09
CA PRO A 60 17.22 7.90 5.40
C PRO A 60 18.57 7.30 5.77
N GLY A 61 19.39 8.06 6.51
CA GLY A 61 20.72 7.62 6.90
C GLY A 61 21.76 7.56 5.77
N GLY A 62 21.47 8.17 4.61
CA GLY A 62 22.40 8.24 3.48
C GLY A 62 22.51 6.94 2.67
N VAL A 63 21.64 5.98 2.90
CA VAL A 63 21.64 4.70 2.16
C VAL A 63 21.19 4.92 0.72
N LEU A 64 22.05 4.55 -0.24
CA LEU A 64 21.72 4.67 -1.67
C LEU A 64 20.88 3.50 -2.15
N GLY A 65 19.89 3.80 -2.99
CA GLY A 65 18.97 2.85 -3.59
C GLY A 65 18.46 3.31 -4.95
N HIS A 66 17.44 2.64 -5.45
CA HIS A 66 16.69 3.04 -6.63
C HIS A 66 15.19 3.03 -6.36
N ALA A 67 14.42 3.80 -7.14
CA ALA A 67 12.98 3.71 -7.21
C ALA A 67 12.57 3.36 -8.65
N VAL A 68 11.72 2.34 -8.83
CA VAL A 68 11.11 2.03 -10.12
C VAL A 68 9.75 2.74 -10.19
N THR A 69 9.55 3.58 -11.20
CA THR A 69 8.56 4.67 -11.22
C THR A 69 7.52 4.55 -12.32
N ARG A 70 7.87 3.95 -13.48
CA ARG A 70 6.97 3.76 -14.62
C ARG A 70 6.19 2.47 -14.48
N HIS A 71 4.92 2.49 -14.88
CA HIS A 71 4.00 1.37 -14.70
C HIS A 71 4.52 0.05 -15.32
N HIS A 72 4.91 0.07 -16.59
CA HIS A 72 5.39 -1.15 -17.29
C HIS A 72 6.71 -1.64 -16.71
N ALA A 73 7.66 -0.74 -16.47
CA ALA A 73 8.94 -1.06 -15.85
C ALA A 73 8.75 -1.67 -14.44
N LEU A 74 7.84 -1.10 -13.64
CA LEU A 74 7.55 -1.62 -12.31
C LEU A 74 6.88 -2.99 -12.36
N ARG A 75 5.90 -3.19 -13.24
CA ARG A 75 5.25 -4.49 -13.43
C ARG A 75 6.25 -5.58 -13.77
N ASP A 76 7.13 -5.31 -14.72
CA ASP A 76 8.12 -6.28 -15.21
C ASP A 76 9.20 -6.53 -14.14
N PHE A 77 9.65 -5.48 -13.43
CA PHE A 77 10.57 -5.59 -12.29
C PHE A 77 9.99 -6.44 -11.16
N LEU A 78 8.71 -6.29 -10.81
CA LEU A 78 8.06 -7.03 -9.72
C LEU A 78 7.94 -8.54 -9.97
N THR A 79 8.07 -9.00 -11.22
CA THR A 79 8.01 -10.41 -11.60
C THR A 79 9.32 -10.96 -12.14
N HIS A 80 10.36 -10.12 -12.17
CA HIS A 80 11.62 -10.51 -12.74
C HIS A 80 12.31 -11.60 -11.92
N PRO A 81 12.77 -12.72 -12.48
CA PRO A 81 13.34 -13.85 -11.74
C PRO A 81 14.63 -13.50 -10.99
N GLU A 82 15.36 -12.47 -11.42
CA GLU A 82 16.57 -11.98 -10.77
C GLU A 82 16.30 -10.84 -9.79
N VAL A 83 15.07 -10.74 -9.27
CA VAL A 83 14.68 -9.74 -8.25
C VAL A 83 14.17 -10.46 -7.01
N ALA A 84 14.98 -10.39 -5.95
CA ALA A 84 14.71 -11.03 -4.67
C ALA A 84 14.08 -10.07 -3.65
N LYS A 85 13.46 -10.65 -2.62
CA LYS A 85 12.97 -9.96 -1.41
C LYS A 85 13.87 -10.23 -0.19
N ASP A 86 14.63 -11.33 -0.22
CA ASP A 86 15.49 -11.73 0.87
C ASP A 86 16.65 -10.74 1.07
N ALA A 87 16.77 -10.23 2.29
CA ALA A 87 17.80 -9.26 2.69
C ALA A 87 19.22 -9.82 2.63
N SER A 88 19.41 -11.13 2.47
CA SER A 88 20.73 -11.71 2.16
C SER A 88 21.31 -11.18 0.85
N HIS A 89 20.48 -10.64 -0.04
CA HIS A 89 20.90 -9.94 -1.25
C HIS A 89 21.20 -8.45 -1.03
N PHE A 90 20.84 -7.85 0.12
CA PHE A 90 21.09 -6.44 0.39
C PHE A 90 22.58 -6.20 0.72
N ALA A 91 23.34 -5.71 -0.25
CA ALA A 91 24.79 -5.56 -0.14
C ALA A 91 25.22 -4.70 1.06
N ALA A 92 24.63 -3.51 1.24
CA ALA A 92 24.97 -2.60 2.32
C ALA A 92 24.66 -3.18 3.73
N LEU A 93 23.60 -3.99 3.87
CA LEU A 93 23.27 -4.65 5.13
C LEU A 93 24.30 -5.73 5.46
N ARG A 94 24.66 -6.57 4.49
CA ARG A 94 25.66 -7.62 4.66
C ARG A 94 27.05 -7.09 5.00
N GLU A 95 27.38 -5.93 4.49
CA GLU A 95 28.68 -5.26 4.68
C GLU A 95 28.70 -4.38 5.94
N GLY A 96 27.62 -4.37 6.74
CA GLY A 96 27.54 -3.57 7.97
C GLY A 96 27.53 -2.06 7.74
N ARG A 97 27.14 -1.61 6.54
CA ARG A 97 27.09 -0.18 6.17
C ARG A 97 25.74 0.50 6.48
N ILE A 98 24.77 -0.26 7.03
CA ILE A 98 23.50 0.29 7.45
C ILE A 98 23.64 0.90 8.85
N PRO A 99 23.24 2.17 9.06
CA PRO A 99 23.32 2.80 10.37
C PRO A 99 22.52 2.04 11.44
N PRO A 100 23.01 1.95 12.68
CA PRO A 100 22.22 1.43 13.79
C PRO A 100 20.90 2.20 13.93
N GLY A 101 19.79 1.48 14.19
CA GLY A 101 18.46 2.12 14.31
C GLY A 101 17.90 2.68 13.00
N TRP A 102 18.41 2.21 11.86
CA TRP A 102 17.86 2.64 10.56
C TRP A 102 16.34 2.42 10.50
N PRO A 103 15.53 3.48 10.21
CA PRO A 103 14.07 3.42 10.35
C PRO A 103 13.41 2.41 9.40
N LEU A 104 14.09 1.99 8.33
CA LEU A 104 13.56 1.02 7.38
C LEU A 104 14.03 -0.43 7.64
N THR A 105 14.72 -0.69 8.76
CA THR A 105 15.27 -2.02 9.10
C THR A 105 14.18 -3.09 9.10
N THR A 106 13.03 -2.83 9.72
CA THR A 106 11.92 -3.80 9.81
C THR A 106 11.44 -4.24 8.42
N PHE A 107 11.39 -3.32 7.45
CA PHE A 107 11.00 -3.67 6.07
C PHE A 107 12.00 -4.61 5.37
N ALA A 108 13.27 -4.58 5.80
CA ALA A 108 14.30 -5.42 5.23
C ALA A 108 14.46 -6.76 5.95
N THR A 109 14.22 -6.79 7.29
CA THR A 109 14.70 -7.90 8.14
C THR A 109 13.60 -8.63 8.92
N VAL A 110 12.32 -8.26 8.77
CA VAL A 110 11.23 -9.01 9.41
C VAL A 110 11.19 -10.46 8.90
N ASP A 111 11.16 -11.43 9.83
CA ASP A 111 11.02 -12.84 9.45
C ASP A 111 9.59 -13.14 9.01
N GLY A 112 9.37 -13.33 7.72
CA GLY A 112 8.04 -13.57 7.20
C GLY A 112 7.94 -13.60 5.67
N MET A 113 6.73 -13.76 5.17
CA MET A 113 6.48 -13.91 3.73
C MET A 113 6.86 -12.69 2.88
N THR A 114 7.05 -11.50 3.48
CA THR A 114 7.41 -10.29 2.74
C THR A 114 8.89 -10.16 2.43
N THR A 115 9.72 -10.92 3.13
CA THR A 115 11.19 -10.91 3.05
C THR A 115 11.76 -12.26 2.62
N ALA A 116 10.92 -13.22 2.29
CA ALA A 116 11.30 -14.54 1.81
C ALA A 116 11.06 -14.67 0.31
N ASP A 117 11.78 -15.61 -0.32
CA ASP A 117 11.65 -15.94 -1.74
C ASP A 117 11.38 -17.45 -1.95
N GLY A 118 11.01 -17.83 -3.16
CA GLY A 118 10.94 -19.22 -3.60
C GLY A 118 10.01 -20.12 -2.78
N ALA A 119 10.53 -21.22 -2.27
CA ALA A 119 9.79 -22.22 -1.50
C ALA A 119 9.37 -21.70 -0.12
N ASP A 120 10.25 -20.96 0.55
CA ASP A 120 9.98 -20.39 1.87
C ASP A 120 8.89 -19.32 1.80
N HIS A 121 8.92 -18.45 0.80
CA HIS A 121 7.82 -17.51 0.57
C HIS A 121 6.48 -18.23 0.39
N ARG A 122 6.42 -19.32 -0.40
CA ARG A 122 5.18 -20.07 -0.60
C ARG A 122 4.68 -20.69 0.71
N ARG A 123 5.56 -21.31 1.49
CA ARG A 123 5.26 -21.93 2.79
C ARG A 123 4.69 -20.89 3.78
N LEU A 124 5.37 -19.75 3.94
CA LEU A 124 4.99 -18.69 4.87
C LEU A 124 3.70 -17.95 4.42
N ARG A 125 3.46 -17.87 3.13
CA ARG A 125 2.29 -17.18 2.56
C ARG A 125 1.00 -17.99 2.63
N GLU A 126 1.10 -19.32 2.60
CA GLU A 126 -0.06 -20.21 2.50
C GLU A 126 -1.11 -19.97 3.60
N PRO A 127 -0.77 -19.84 4.90
CA PRO A 127 -1.76 -19.60 5.96
C PRO A 127 -2.51 -18.28 5.77
N ALA A 128 -1.79 -17.20 5.42
CA ALA A 128 -2.39 -15.90 5.17
C ALA A 128 -3.36 -15.92 3.98
N VAL A 129 -2.99 -16.58 2.89
CA VAL A 129 -3.87 -16.74 1.70
C VAL A 129 -5.11 -17.56 2.04
N LYS A 130 -4.99 -18.60 2.86
CA LYS A 130 -6.14 -19.40 3.32
C LYS A 130 -7.09 -18.56 4.18
N ALA A 131 -6.56 -17.76 5.12
CA ALA A 131 -7.34 -16.89 5.99
C ALA A 131 -8.05 -15.78 5.19
N LEU A 132 -7.41 -15.24 4.16
CA LEU A 132 -7.92 -14.17 3.30
C LEU A 132 -8.53 -14.69 1.97
N SER A 133 -8.92 -15.96 1.92
CA SER A 133 -9.57 -16.53 0.73
C SER A 133 -10.87 -15.79 0.40
N PRO A 134 -11.26 -15.70 -0.88
CA PRO A 134 -12.46 -14.98 -1.30
C PRO A 134 -13.73 -15.39 -0.56
N ARG A 135 -13.86 -16.70 -0.23
CA ARG A 135 -14.99 -17.24 0.53
C ARG A 135 -15.02 -16.70 1.97
N ARG A 136 -13.88 -16.71 2.67
CA ARG A 136 -13.77 -16.18 4.04
C ARG A 136 -13.97 -14.67 4.07
N VAL A 137 -13.38 -13.95 3.14
CA VAL A 137 -13.59 -12.50 3.00
C VAL A 137 -15.07 -12.17 2.73
N ALA A 138 -15.75 -12.90 1.85
CA ALA A 138 -17.19 -12.71 1.62
C ALA A 138 -18.03 -12.95 2.89
N ALA A 139 -17.65 -13.91 3.72
CA ALA A 139 -18.33 -14.20 4.98
C ALA A 139 -18.18 -13.08 6.03
N LEU A 140 -17.15 -12.23 5.93
CA LEU A 140 -16.96 -11.07 6.81
C LEU A 140 -17.91 -9.89 6.48
N ARG A 141 -18.56 -9.88 5.30
CA ARG A 141 -19.44 -8.78 4.88
C ARG A 141 -20.45 -8.34 5.95
N PRO A 142 -21.30 -9.22 6.54
CA PRO A 142 -22.29 -8.79 7.53
C PRO A 142 -21.64 -8.19 8.77
N ARG A 143 -20.43 -8.64 9.10
CA ARG A 143 -19.66 -8.09 10.24
C ARG A 143 -19.14 -6.69 9.92
N VAL A 144 -18.55 -6.49 8.76
CA VAL A 144 -18.06 -5.18 8.30
C VAL A 144 -19.22 -4.17 8.23
N GLU A 145 -20.39 -4.60 7.70
CA GLU A 145 -21.59 -3.76 7.64
C GLU A 145 -22.07 -3.33 9.01
N ARG A 146 -22.13 -4.25 10.00
CA ARG A 146 -22.49 -3.92 11.39
C ARG A 146 -21.49 -2.95 12.02
N LEU A 147 -20.18 -3.24 11.95
CA LEU A 147 -19.16 -2.36 12.50
C LEU A 147 -19.21 -0.97 11.88
N THR A 148 -19.43 -0.90 10.57
CA THR A 148 -19.60 0.37 9.86
C THR A 148 -20.80 1.14 10.40
N ALA A 149 -21.96 0.50 10.58
CA ALA A 149 -23.16 1.15 11.12
C ALA A 149 -22.94 1.65 12.56
N GLU A 150 -22.37 0.81 13.45
CA GLU A 150 -22.04 1.19 14.83
C GLU A 150 -21.14 2.43 14.90
N LEU A 151 -20.12 2.50 14.05
CA LEU A 151 -19.20 3.64 14.02
C LEU A 151 -19.88 4.91 13.50
N LEU A 152 -20.74 4.78 12.47
CA LEU A 152 -21.51 5.90 11.93
C LEU A 152 -22.52 6.44 12.95
N ASP A 153 -23.12 5.58 13.80
CA ASP A 153 -24.02 5.99 14.89
C ASP A 153 -23.35 6.91 15.91
N GLY A 154 -22.04 6.73 16.12
CA GLY A 154 -21.26 7.57 17.03
C GLY A 154 -20.87 8.95 16.46
N LEU A 155 -20.83 9.13 15.14
CA LEU A 155 -20.29 10.35 14.52
C LEU A 155 -21.04 11.65 14.91
N PRO A 156 -22.39 11.69 14.94
CA PRO A 156 -23.08 12.93 15.33
C PRO A 156 -22.73 13.42 16.73
N ALA A 157 -22.62 12.51 17.70
CA ALA A 157 -22.25 12.84 19.07
C ALA A 157 -20.79 13.31 19.17
N LEU A 158 -19.89 12.71 18.39
CA LEU A 158 -18.49 13.14 18.29
C LEU A 158 -18.37 14.53 17.66
N ALA A 159 -19.08 14.77 16.57
CA ALA A 159 -19.11 16.06 15.90
C ALA A 159 -19.69 17.16 16.82
N ALA A 160 -20.77 16.87 17.54
CA ALA A 160 -21.35 17.83 18.49
C ALA A 160 -20.36 18.26 19.60
N ARG A 161 -19.58 17.30 20.14
CA ARG A 161 -18.51 17.59 21.10
C ARG A 161 -17.34 18.38 20.49
N GLY A 162 -17.09 18.20 19.21
CA GLY A 162 -16.04 18.90 18.44
C GLY A 162 -16.51 20.19 17.77
N GLY A 163 -17.60 20.82 18.22
CA GLY A 163 -18.10 22.07 17.64
C GLY A 163 -18.59 21.93 16.20
N GLY A 164 -19.15 20.78 15.82
CA GLY A 164 -19.63 20.46 14.48
C GLY A 164 -18.60 19.76 13.58
N THR A 165 -17.40 19.49 14.10
CA THR A 165 -16.31 18.86 13.37
C THR A 165 -15.88 17.56 14.08
N VAL A 166 -15.48 16.56 13.31
CA VAL A 166 -14.92 15.30 13.82
C VAL A 166 -13.72 14.89 12.98
N ASP A 167 -12.66 14.37 13.61
CA ASP A 167 -11.60 13.68 12.87
C ASP A 167 -12.08 12.32 12.41
N LEU A 168 -12.47 12.23 11.13
CA LEU A 168 -13.00 11.01 10.53
C LEU A 168 -11.96 9.89 10.44
N ARG A 169 -10.68 10.27 10.32
CA ARG A 169 -9.59 9.28 10.31
C ARG A 169 -9.58 8.49 11.61
N HIS A 170 -9.64 9.17 12.75
CA HIS A 170 -9.62 8.54 14.06
C HIS A 170 -10.97 7.93 14.46
N ALA A 171 -12.07 8.62 14.17
CA ALA A 171 -13.40 8.20 14.61
C ALA A 171 -14.02 7.06 13.80
N PHE A 172 -13.59 6.89 12.52
CA PHE A 172 -14.22 5.96 11.60
C PHE A 172 -13.23 5.11 10.81
N ALA A 173 -12.29 5.76 10.09
CA ALA A 173 -11.42 5.06 9.16
C ALA A 173 -10.43 4.13 9.88
N TYR A 174 -9.97 4.46 11.09
CA TYR A 174 -9.09 3.62 11.91
C TYR A 174 -9.83 2.44 12.57
N PRO A 175 -10.91 2.65 13.36
CA PRO A 175 -11.49 1.56 14.14
C PRO A 175 -12.10 0.45 13.27
N LEU A 176 -12.56 0.75 12.06
CA LEU A 176 -13.16 -0.25 11.19
C LEU A 176 -12.16 -1.35 10.80
N PRO A 177 -11.08 -1.09 10.05
CA PRO A 177 -10.14 -2.14 9.65
C PRO A 177 -9.39 -2.74 10.85
N MET A 178 -9.15 -1.95 11.92
CA MET A 178 -8.50 -2.48 13.12
C MET A 178 -9.35 -3.54 13.82
N ARG A 179 -10.66 -3.33 13.96
CA ARG A 179 -11.57 -4.33 14.53
C ARG A 179 -11.69 -5.56 13.64
N VAL A 180 -11.78 -5.38 12.32
CA VAL A 180 -11.90 -6.49 11.38
C VAL A 180 -10.65 -7.36 11.39
N ILE A 181 -9.45 -6.76 11.29
CA ILE A 181 -8.20 -7.54 11.30
C ILE A 181 -7.94 -8.20 12.67
N SER A 182 -8.27 -7.52 13.77
CA SER A 182 -8.13 -8.08 15.12
C SER A 182 -8.99 -9.34 15.31
N GLU A 183 -10.21 -9.34 14.82
CA GLU A 183 -11.07 -10.53 14.87
C GLU A 183 -10.52 -11.64 13.98
N LEU A 184 -10.06 -11.32 12.76
CA LEU A 184 -9.48 -12.31 11.84
C LEU A 184 -8.26 -13.00 12.42
N ILE A 185 -7.41 -12.27 13.13
CA ILE A 185 -6.17 -12.81 13.72
C ILE A 185 -6.31 -13.20 15.18
N GLY A 186 -7.46 -12.98 15.81
CA GLY A 186 -7.72 -13.38 17.20
C GLY A 186 -7.05 -12.46 18.23
N VAL A 187 -6.97 -11.14 17.99
CA VAL A 187 -6.47 -10.14 18.94
C VAL A 187 -7.61 -9.64 19.81
N ASP A 188 -7.45 -9.77 21.13
CA ASP A 188 -8.42 -9.27 22.09
C ASP A 188 -8.44 -7.73 22.14
N GLU A 189 -9.58 -7.17 22.56
CA GLU A 189 -9.84 -5.74 22.46
C GLU A 189 -8.81 -4.89 23.19
N GLU A 190 -8.33 -5.35 24.33
CA GLU A 190 -7.36 -4.66 25.17
C GLU A 190 -6.01 -4.37 24.49
N PHE A 191 -5.63 -5.15 23.48
CA PHE A 191 -4.37 -4.98 22.75
C PHE A 191 -4.49 -4.09 21.51
N ARG A 192 -5.70 -3.78 21.01
CA ARG A 192 -5.93 -3.15 19.70
C ARG A 192 -5.29 -1.78 19.57
N ASP A 193 -5.57 -0.88 20.50
CA ASP A 193 -5.07 0.49 20.43
C ASP A 193 -3.55 0.54 20.59
N ARG A 194 -3.00 -0.34 21.46
CA ARG A 194 -1.55 -0.41 21.63
C ARG A 194 -0.85 -0.94 20.39
N LEU A 195 -1.38 -1.98 19.75
CA LEU A 195 -0.86 -2.51 18.50
C LEU A 195 -0.94 -1.50 17.36
N HIS A 196 -2.01 -0.69 17.29
CA HIS A 196 -2.11 0.39 16.33
C HIS A 196 -1.00 1.43 16.53
N GLN A 197 -0.84 1.95 17.75
CA GLN A 197 0.20 2.93 18.05
C GLN A 197 1.60 2.42 17.69
N LEU A 198 1.92 1.20 18.12
CA LEU A 198 3.22 0.58 17.86
C LEU A 198 3.46 0.32 16.37
N SER A 199 2.45 -0.15 15.63
CA SER A 199 2.58 -0.37 14.19
C SER A 199 2.78 0.93 13.42
N GLY A 200 2.16 2.03 13.84
CA GLY A 200 2.37 3.38 13.29
C GLY A 200 3.82 3.86 13.48
N LEU A 201 4.39 3.60 14.65
CA LEU A 201 5.80 3.93 14.94
C LEU A 201 6.77 3.12 14.07
N VAL A 202 6.50 1.83 13.86
CA VAL A 202 7.34 0.93 13.04
C VAL A 202 7.39 1.36 11.57
N VAL A 203 6.32 1.95 11.03
CA VAL A 203 6.30 2.43 9.63
C VAL A 203 6.68 3.90 9.46
N SER A 204 6.92 4.63 10.56
CA SER A 204 7.35 6.03 10.53
C SER A 204 8.78 6.16 9.99
N THR A 205 9.03 7.17 9.15
CA THR A 205 10.36 7.47 8.60
C THR A 205 11.06 8.63 9.30
N VAL A 206 10.42 9.24 10.32
CA VAL A 206 10.94 10.36 11.11
C VAL A 206 11.16 10.01 12.58
N ILE A 207 10.95 8.75 12.97
CA ILE A 207 11.10 8.30 14.34
C ILE A 207 12.59 8.26 14.75
N ASP A 208 12.85 8.60 16.01
CA ASP A 208 14.17 8.40 16.62
C ASP A 208 14.56 6.92 16.65
N PRO A 209 15.82 6.56 16.35
CA PRO A 209 16.28 5.17 16.29
C PRO A 209 16.05 4.36 17.57
N GLU A 210 16.24 4.96 18.76
CA GLU A 210 15.98 4.26 20.03
C GLU A 210 14.50 4.00 20.25
N ALA A 211 13.64 4.98 19.90
CA ALA A 211 12.21 4.86 19.95
C ALA A 211 11.68 3.80 18.96
N ALA A 212 12.26 3.69 17.76
CA ALA A 212 11.94 2.65 16.78
C ALA A 212 12.26 1.25 17.31
N LEU A 213 13.44 1.07 17.92
CA LEU A 213 13.84 -0.20 18.53
C LEU A 213 12.96 -0.56 19.74
N ALA A 214 12.58 0.43 20.56
CA ALA A 214 11.69 0.22 21.70
C ALA A 214 10.29 -0.19 21.22
N ALA A 215 9.73 0.50 20.23
CA ALA A 215 8.43 0.17 19.66
C ALA A 215 8.41 -1.24 19.06
N ASN A 216 9.46 -1.63 18.35
CA ASN A 216 9.54 -2.99 17.78
C ASN A 216 9.63 -4.08 18.86
N ARG A 217 10.42 -3.87 19.93
CA ARG A 217 10.48 -4.82 21.05
C ARG A 217 9.13 -4.97 21.73
N GLU A 218 8.50 -3.86 22.06
CA GLU A 218 7.18 -3.89 22.71
C GLU A 218 6.11 -4.54 21.82
N LEU A 219 6.14 -4.29 20.51
CA LEU A 219 5.24 -4.91 19.56
C LEU A 219 5.40 -6.45 19.56
N VAL A 220 6.63 -6.95 19.60
CA VAL A 220 6.91 -8.39 19.72
C VAL A 220 6.41 -8.95 21.07
N GLU A 221 6.57 -8.22 22.16
CA GLU A 221 6.08 -8.62 23.50
C GLU A 221 4.55 -8.72 23.52
N VAL A 222 3.83 -7.72 22.99
CA VAL A 222 2.36 -7.74 22.92
C VAL A 222 1.87 -8.89 22.03
N LEU A 223 2.52 -9.12 20.89
CA LEU A 223 2.19 -10.27 20.03
C LEU A 223 2.47 -11.61 20.72
N GLY A 224 3.53 -11.70 21.52
CA GLY A 224 3.80 -12.86 22.36
C GLY A 224 2.67 -13.14 23.37
N GLN A 225 2.08 -12.10 23.97
CA GLN A 225 0.92 -12.22 24.86
C GLN A 225 -0.31 -12.73 24.11
N VAL A 226 -0.58 -12.22 22.89
CA VAL A 226 -1.66 -12.73 22.02
C VAL A 226 -1.47 -14.21 21.70
N VAL A 227 -0.26 -14.63 21.34
CA VAL A 227 0.06 -16.05 21.06
C VAL A 227 -0.16 -16.90 22.31
N ALA A 228 0.29 -16.44 23.48
CA ALA A 228 0.10 -17.16 24.75
C ALA A 228 -1.39 -17.33 25.08
N ALA A 229 -2.20 -16.28 24.90
CA ALA A 229 -3.64 -16.34 25.10
C ALA A 229 -4.31 -17.35 24.15
N ARG A 230 -3.94 -17.38 22.87
CA ARG A 230 -4.50 -18.33 21.88
C ARG A 230 -4.00 -19.75 22.08
N ARG A 231 -2.79 -19.98 22.63
CA ARG A 231 -2.35 -21.33 23.07
C ARG A 231 -3.18 -21.84 24.24
N ALA A 232 -3.53 -20.96 25.19
CA ALA A 232 -4.37 -21.34 26.33
C ALA A 232 -5.84 -21.55 25.93
N ALA A 233 -6.35 -20.78 24.99
CA ALA A 233 -7.75 -20.83 24.51
C ALA A 233 -7.79 -20.67 22.98
N PRO A 234 -7.58 -21.74 22.20
CA PRO A 234 -7.63 -21.71 20.75
C PRO A 234 -9.00 -21.27 20.22
N GLY A 235 -9.00 -20.40 19.18
CA GLY A 235 -10.20 -19.90 18.51
C GLY A 235 -10.26 -20.29 17.03
N ASP A 236 -11.33 -19.89 16.34
CA ASP A 236 -11.41 -19.96 14.86
C ASP A 236 -10.77 -18.69 14.25
N ASP A 237 -9.48 -18.51 14.51
CA ASP A 237 -8.71 -17.35 14.07
C ASP A 237 -7.37 -17.77 13.45
N LEU A 238 -6.71 -16.79 12.79
CA LEU A 238 -5.44 -17.05 12.11
C LEU A 238 -4.31 -17.39 13.10
N THR A 239 -4.26 -16.76 14.27
CA THR A 239 -3.21 -17.03 15.27
C THR A 239 -3.28 -18.48 15.75
N SER A 240 -4.49 -18.97 16.07
CA SER A 240 -4.71 -20.37 16.44
C SER A 240 -4.30 -21.33 15.31
N ALA A 241 -4.61 -21.00 14.05
CA ALA A 241 -4.19 -21.81 12.90
C ALA A 241 -2.67 -21.79 12.67
N LEU A 242 -2.00 -20.65 12.90
CA LEU A 242 -0.53 -20.55 12.82
C LEU A 242 0.15 -21.34 13.94
N ILE A 243 -0.39 -21.28 15.18
CA ILE A 243 0.11 -22.06 16.30
C ILE A 243 0.02 -23.56 16.00
N ALA A 244 -1.13 -24.03 15.49
CA ALA A 244 -1.29 -25.43 15.10
C ALA A 244 -0.26 -25.85 14.04
N ALA A 245 0.05 -24.98 13.08
CA ALA A 245 1.08 -25.24 12.06
C ALA A 245 2.52 -25.23 12.62
N CYS A 246 2.78 -24.54 13.74
CA CYS A 246 4.06 -24.63 14.46
C CYS A 246 4.21 -25.94 15.24
N ASP A 247 3.10 -26.43 15.82
CA ASP A 247 3.08 -27.60 16.70
C ASP A 247 2.94 -28.92 15.92
N GLU A 248 2.73 -28.90 14.61
CA GLU A 248 2.74 -30.09 13.75
C GLU A 248 4.14 -30.75 13.73
N ALA A 249 4.19 -32.09 13.60
CA ALA A 249 5.42 -32.88 13.65
C ALA A 249 6.50 -32.42 12.61
N ASP A 250 6.08 -31.79 11.50
CA ASP A 250 6.96 -31.26 10.48
C ASP A 250 7.39 -29.79 10.74
N ALA A 251 6.98 -29.19 11.88
CA ALA A 251 7.28 -27.81 12.28
C ALA A 251 7.29 -26.82 11.09
N ARG A 252 6.14 -26.64 10.46
CA ARG A 252 6.02 -25.82 9.22
C ARG A 252 6.34 -24.35 9.41
N LEU A 253 6.29 -23.85 10.65
CA LEU A 253 6.61 -22.50 11.04
C LEU A 253 7.43 -22.48 12.32
N SER A 254 8.44 -21.62 12.40
CA SER A 254 9.11 -21.30 13.66
C SER A 254 8.31 -20.25 14.45
N GLU A 255 8.57 -20.14 15.74
CA GLU A 255 7.99 -19.09 16.61
C GLU A 255 8.27 -17.67 16.08
N ARG A 256 9.47 -17.42 15.54
CA ARG A 256 9.84 -16.13 14.94
C ARG A 256 9.01 -15.83 13.69
N GLU A 257 8.80 -16.82 12.82
CA GLU A 257 7.97 -16.69 11.63
C GLU A 257 6.49 -16.48 11.98
N LEU A 258 6.01 -17.11 13.06
CA LEU A 258 4.67 -16.88 13.58
C LEU A 258 4.50 -15.41 14.02
N ILE A 259 5.38 -14.91 14.89
CA ILE A 259 5.35 -13.52 15.37
C ILE A 259 5.52 -12.54 14.19
N GLY A 260 6.46 -12.80 13.28
CA GLY A 260 6.66 -12.00 12.08
C GLY A 260 5.42 -11.94 11.17
N THR A 261 4.69 -13.07 11.05
CA THR A 261 3.43 -13.12 10.29
C THR A 261 2.33 -12.30 10.97
N LEU A 262 2.18 -12.40 12.29
CA LEU A 262 1.19 -11.59 13.04
C LEU A 262 1.51 -10.10 12.98
N LEU A 263 2.78 -9.73 13.16
CA LEU A 263 3.26 -8.35 13.00
C LEU A 263 2.88 -7.79 11.63
N LEU A 264 3.18 -8.55 10.58
CA LEU A 264 2.82 -8.16 9.22
C LEU A 264 1.31 -8.00 9.04
N MET A 265 0.53 -8.97 9.54
CA MET A 265 -0.93 -8.93 9.37
C MET A 265 -1.55 -7.72 10.07
N ILE A 266 -1.07 -7.34 11.25
CA ILE A 266 -1.54 -6.15 11.95
C ILE A 266 -1.09 -4.89 11.22
N ALA A 267 0.20 -4.71 10.98
CA ALA A 267 0.72 -3.48 10.39
C ALA A 267 0.16 -3.24 8.98
N ALA A 268 0.13 -4.27 8.13
CA ALA A 268 -0.35 -4.15 6.77
C ALA A 268 -1.88 -4.23 6.65
N GLY A 269 -2.54 -4.95 7.55
CA GLY A 269 -3.96 -5.26 7.44
C GLY A 269 -4.90 -4.11 7.81
N HIS A 270 -4.50 -3.21 8.73
CA HIS A 270 -5.36 -2.08 9.09
C HIS A 270 -4.88 -0.75 8.53
N GLN A 271 -3.57 -0.45 8.63
CA GLN A 271 -3.04 0.87 8.28
C GLN A 271 -3.34 1.27 6.83
N THR A 272 -3.12 0.35 5.89
CA THR A 272 -3.32 0.62 4.47
C THR A 272 -4.80 0.78 4.09
N THR A 273 -5.72 0.07 4.75
CA THR A 273 -7.17 0.21 4.53
C THR A 273 -7.70 1.49 5.19
N LEU A 274 -7.22 1.85 6.37
CA LEU A 274 -7.44 3.15 7.01
C LEU A 274 -7.04 4.29 6.07
N ASP A 275 -5.85 4.21 5.48
CA ASP A 275 -5.34 5.21 4.54
C ASP A 275 -6.16 5.25 3.25
N LEU A 276 -6.61 4.10 2.73
CA LEU A 276 -7.49 4.01 1.57
C LEU A 276 -8.83 4.72 1.81
N ILE A 277 -9.47 4.48 2.94
CA ILE A 277 -10.75 5.13 3.29
C ILE A 277 -10.53 6.64 3.45
N THR A 278 -9.49 7.05 4.17
CA THR A 278 -9.13 8.47 4.37
C THR A 278 -8.90 9.18 3.04
N ASN A 279 -8.10 8.59 2.14
CA ASN A 279 -7.79 9.15 0.83
C ASN A 279 -9.02 9.23 -0.08
N ALA A 280 -9.89 8.21 -0.04
CA ALA A 280 -11.13 8.21 -0.82
C ALA A 280 -12.11 9.30 -0.36
N VAL A 281 -12.29 9.48 0.95
CA VAL A 281 -13.14 10.55 1.48
C VAL A 281 -12.57 11.92 1.11
N ARG A 282 -11.27 12.14 1.31
CA ARG A 282 -10.59 13.37 0.91
C ARG A 282 -10.81 13.67 -0.58
N ALA A 283 -10.58 12.67 -1.45
CA ALA A 283 -10.73 12.84 -2.89
C ALA A 283 -12.18 13.17 -3.30
N LEU A 284 -13.19 12.51 -2.71
CA LEU A 284 -14.59 12.78 -3.00
C LEU A 284 -15.08 14.13 -2.46
N CYS A 285 -14.50 14.62 -1.36
CA CYS A 285 -14.75 15.97 -0.88
C CYS A 285 -14.11 17.04 -1.78
N ALA A 286 -12.90 16.77 -2.29
CA ALA A 286 -12.21 17.69 -3.21
C ALA A 286 -12.80 17.67 -4.64
N HIS A 287 -13.38 16.55 -5.07
CA HIS A 287 -13.93 16.31 -6.41
C HIS A 287 -15.41 15.95 -6.33
N ARG A 288 -16.27 16.93 -5.98
CA ARG A 288 -17.71 16.71 -5.79
C ARG A 288 -18.42 16.21 -7.06
N ASP A 289 -17.97 16.64 -8.23
CA ASP A 289 -18.43 16.14 -9.52
C ASP A 289 -18.27 14.61 -9.65
N GLN A 290 -17.23 14.03 -9.05
CA GLN A 290 -16.98 12.59 -9.06
C GLN A 290 -17.91 11.84 -8.07
N LEU A 291 -18.22 12.45 -6.93
CA LEU A 291 -19.23 11.93 -6.01
C LEU A 291 -20.63 11.92 -6.64
N ASP A 292 -20.97 12.96 -7.40
CA ASP A 292 -22.25 13.06 -8.08
C ASP A 292 -22.41 11.98 -9.17
N LEU A 293 -21.34 11.61 -9.89
CA LEU A 293 -21.35 10.46 -10.81
C LEU A 293 -21.73 9.16 -10.11
N VAL A 294 -21.25 8.95 -8.87
CA VAL A 294 -21.60 7.76 -8.07
C VAL A 294 -23.06 7.81 -7.61
N ARG A 295 -23.55 8.98 -7.18
CA ARG A 295 -24.94 9.20 -6.77
C ARG A 295 -25.93 9.00 -7.91
N GLU A 296 -25.56 9.41 -9.12
CA GLU A 296 -26.33 9.23 -10.34
C GLU A 296 -26.28 7.79 -10.90
N GLY A 297 -25.48 6.89 -10.28
CA GLY A 297 -25.31 5.51 -10.76
C GLY A 297 -24.47 5.38 -12.04
N ARG A 298 -23.71 6.42 -12.41
CA ARG A 298 -22.79 6.43 -13.57
C ARG A 298 -21.44 5.80 -13.25
N ALA A 299 -21.11 5.69 -11.96
CA ALA A 299 -20.02 4.93 -11.38
C ALA A 299 -20.51 4.25 -10.10
N ASP A 300 -19.78 3.24 -9.61
CA ASP A 300 -20.10 2.60 -8.34
C ASP A 300 -18.99 2.79 -7.29
N TRP A 301 -19.26 2.34 -6.06
CA TRP A 301 -18.30 2.47 -4.95
C TRP A 301 -17.05 1.61 -5.14
N ALA A 302 -17.08 0.59 -5.99
CA ALA A 302 -15.88 -0.16 -6.36
C ALA A 302 -15.00 0.67 -7.30
N ASP A 303 -15.60 1.45 -8.21
CA ASP A 303 -14.87 2.38 -9.09
C ASP A 303 -14.15 3.45 -8.27
N VAL A 304 -14.79 4.01 -7.24
CA VAL A 304 -14.14 4.96 -6.30
C VAL A 304 -12.93 4.34 -5.63
N VAL A 305 -13.08 3.12 -5.08
CA VAL A 305 -11.97 2.40 -4.42
C VAL A 305 -10.83 2.16 -5.40
N GLU A 306 -11.13 1.69 -6.61
CA GLU A 306 -10.11 1.40 -7.62
C GLU A 306 -9.40 2.68 -8.10
N GLU A 307 -10.14 3.79 -8.29
CA GLU A 307 -9.53 5.05 -8.70
C GLU A 307 -8.70 5.68 -7.58
N THR A 308 -9.14 5.58 -6.31
CA THR A 308 -8.34 6.00 -5.16
C THR A 308 -7.04 5.21 -5.08
N LEU A 309 -7.10 3.87 -5.22
CA LEU A 309 -5.91 3.02 -5.24
C LEU A 309 -4.92 3.43 -6.34
N ARG A 310 -5.42 3.82 -7.51
CA ARG A 310 -4.59 4.30 -8.61
C ARG A 310 -3.99 5.67 -8.34
N HIS A 311 -4.86 6.63 -8.01
CA HIS A 311 -4.52 8.05 -7.95
C HIS A 311 -3.78 8.42 -6.67
N ASP A 312 -4.24 7.93 -5.53
CA ASP A 312 -3.69 8.17 -4.20
C ASP A 312 -3.47 6.86 -3.45
N SER A 313 -2.59 6.00 -4.01
CA SER A 313 -2.25 4.71 -3.38
C SER A 313 -1.86 4.90 -1.91
N PRO A 314 -2.45 4.15 -0.95
CA PRO A 314 -2.08 4.20 0.46
C PRO A 314 -0.60 3.95 0.73
N VAL A 315 0.05 3.17 -0.11
CA VAL A 315 1.49 2.97 -0.12
C VAL A 315 2.07 3.71 -1.31
N ALA A 316 2.86 4.76 -1.03
CA ALA A 316 3.52 5.54 -2.08
C ALA A 316 4.74 4.80 -2.65
N HIS A 317 5.65 4.35 -1.76
CA HIS A 317 6.92 3.72 -2.13
C HIS A 317 7.17 2.50 -1.25
N PHE A 318 6.97 1.29 -1.77
CA PHE A 318 7.10 0.07 -0.97
C PHE A 318 8.54 -0.47 -0.96
N PRO A 319 9.22 -0.57 0.20
CA PRO A 319 10.53 -1.20 0.33
C PRO A 319 10.40 -2.72 0.51
N PHE A 320 11.36 -3.53 0.26
CA PHE A 320 12.49 -3.43 -0.63
C PHE A 320 12.46 -4.61 -1.59
N ARG A 321 13.19 -4.47 -2.71
CA ARG A 321 13.59 -5.58 -3.55
C ARG A 321 15.07 -5.43 -3.91
N TYR A 322 15.73 -6.54 -4.22
CA TYR A 322 17.17 -6.58 -4.45
C TYR A 322 17.47 -7.34 -5.74
N PRO A 323 18.03 -6.69 -6.77
CA PRO A 323 18.56 -7.40 -7.92
C PRO A 323 19.69 -8.37 -7.51
N THR A 324 19.61 -9.61 -7.97
CA THR A 324 20.64 -10.66 -7.71
C THR A 324 21.82 -10.56 -8.64
N ARG A 325 21.71 -9.77 -9.72
CA ARG A 325 22.76 -9.34 -10.64
C ARG A 325 22.48 -7.90 -11.08
N ASP A 326 23.38 -7.29 -11.82
CA ASP A 326 23.11 -6.00 -12.46
C ASP A 326 21.94 -6.16 -13.43
N LEU A 327 20.94 -5.27 -13.29
CA LEU A 327 19.68 -5.38 -14.02
C LEU A 327 19.35 -4.08 -14.74
N ASP A 328 19.17 -4.15 -16.06
CA ASP A 328 18.64 -3.03 -16.83
C ASP A 328 17.13 -2.89 -16.61
N VAL A 329 16.71 -1.69 -16.23
CA VAL A 329 15.30 -1.33 -16.06
C VAL A 329 15.02 -0.09 -16.89
N GLY A 330 14.59 -0.31 -18.13
CA GLY A 330 14.25 0.77 -19.06
C GLY A 330 15.43 1.68 -19.40
N GLY A 331 16.62 1.12 -19.60
CA GLY A 331 17.85 1.83 -19.93
C GLY A 331 18.65 2.32 -18.74
N THR A 332 18.20 2.06 -17.50
CA THR A 332 18.95 2.36 -16.27
C THR A 332 19.42 1.06 -15.63
N VAL A 333 20.73 0.89 -15.49
CA VAL A 333 21.31 -0.28 -14.84
C VAL A 333 21.23 -0.10 -13.31
N ILE A 334 20.50 -0.98 -12.64
CA ILE A 334 20.45 -1.09 -11.19
C ILE A 334 21.50 -2.12 -10.76
N PRO A 335 22.52 -1.75 -9.98
CA PRO A 335 23.57 -2.69 -9.56
C PRO A 335 23.01 -3.79 -8.64
N ARG A 336 23.64 -4.97 -8.71
CA ARG A 336 23.39 -6.09 -7.83
C ARG A 336 23.36 -5.67 -6.36
N GLY A 337 22.37 -6.13 -5.60
CA GLY A 337 22.28 -5.92 -4.13
C GLY A 337 21.87 -4.53 -3.73
N THR A 338 21.49 -3.67 -4.67
CA THR A 338 20.93 -2.34 -4.39
C THR A 338 19.50 -2.48 -3.87
N PRO A 339 19.11 -1.75 -2.78
CA PRO A 339 17.74 -1.72 -2.33
C PRO A 339 16.87 -0.92 -3.30
N VAL A 340 15.76 -1.50 -3.75
CA VAL A 340 14.85 -0.90 -4.74
C VAL A 340 13.47 -0.70 -4.13
N LEU A 341 12.94 0.52 -4.27
CA LEU A 341 11.57 0.88 -3.93
C LEU A 341 10.63 0.63 -5.13
N ALA A 342 9.49 0.01 -4.87
CA ALA A 342 8.37 0.00 -5.81
C ALA A 342 7.55 1.28 -5.63
N SER A 343 7.65 2.23 -6.57
CA SER A 343 6.95 3.51 -6.49
C SER A 343 5.53 3.38 -7.07
N TYR A 344 4.57 2.96 -6.24
CA TYR A 344 3.17 2.82 -6.67
C TYR A 344 2.52 4.16 -6.94
N ALA A 345 2.84 5.20 -6.17
CA ALA A 345 2.35 6.55 -6.39
C ALA A 345 2.77 7.10 -7.77
N ALA A 346 4.02 6.87 -8.17
CA ALA A 346 4.51 7.29 -9.48
C ALA A 346 3.86 6.44 -10.60
N ALA A 347 3.86 5.11 -10.48
CA ALA A 347 3.31 4.20 -11.47
C ALA A 347 1.80 4.34 -11.65
N GLY A 348 1.06 4.67 -10.59
CA GLY A 348 -0.39 4.89 -10.64
C GLY A 348 -0.81 6.14 -11.43
N ARG A 349 0.10 7.09 -11.61
CA ARG A 349 -0.12 8.33 -12.38
C ARG A 349 0.73 8.40 -13.65
N ASP A 350 1.18 7.24 -14.14
CA ASP A 350 1.99 7.18 -15.36
C ASP A 350 1.15 7.42 -16.61
N PRO A 351 1.40 8.53 -17.37
CA PRO A 351 0.62 8.83 -18.57
C PRO A 351 0.79 7.82 -19.69
N GLU A 352 1.88 7.05 -19.72
CA GLU A 352 2.07 5.97 -20.69
C GLU A 352 1.10 4.80 -20.44
N ALA A 353 0.66 4.63 -19.20
CA ALA A 353 -0.27 3.56 -18.81
C ALA A 353 -1.73 4.01 -18.72
N TYR A 354 -1.97 5.26 -18.29
CA TYR A 354 -3.30 5.76 -17.96
C TYR A 354 -3.77 6.94 -18.82
N GLY A 355 -2.98 7.36 -19.81
CA GLY A 355 -3.31 8.49 -20.70
C GLY A 355 -2.84 9.84 -20.15
N PRO A 356 -2.97 10.90 -20.98
CA PRO A 356 -2.47 12.24 -20.66
C PRO A 356 -3.12 12.89 -19.43
N ASP A 357 -4.30 12.40 -19.04
CA ASP A 357 -5.06 12.82 -17.86
C ASP A 357 -4.81 11.92 -16.63
N ALA A 358 -3.70 11.17 -16.60
CA ALA A 358 -3.34 10.26 -15.51
C ALA A 358 -3.30 10.91 -14.11
N ASP A 359 -3.03 12.22 -14.05
CA ASP A 359 -3.03 13.00 -12.80
C ASP A 359 -4.44 13.45 -12.36
N ARG A 360 -5.49 13.20 -13.15
CA ARG A 360 -6.88 13.50 -12.80
C ARG A 360 -7.49 12.34 -12.01
N PHE A 361 -8.21 12.64 -10.93
CA PHE A 361 -9.10 11.71 -10.26
C PHE A 361 -10.38 11.54 -11.07
N ASP A 362 -10.66 10.33 -11.56
CA ASP A 362 -11.80 10.04 -12.45
C ASP A 362 -12.35 8.65 -12.18
N VAL A 363 -13.48 8.59 -11.45
CA VAL A 363 -14.15 7.33 -11.07
C VAL A 363 -14.74 6.57 -12.26
N THR A 364 -14.84 7.21 -13.43
CA THR A 364 -15.31 6.55 -14.65
C THR A 364 -14.19 5.89 -15.45
N ARG A 365 -12.93 6.05 -15.02
CA ARG A 365 -11.76 5.54 -15.73
C ARG A 365 -11.80 4.02 -15.88
N ARG A 366 -11.61 3.55 -17.11
CA ARG A 366 -11.52 2.13 -17.47
C ARG A 366 -10.15 1.85 -18.10
N PRO A 367 -9.09 1.71 -17.27
CA PRO A 367 -7.74 1.51 -17.81
C PRO A 367 -7.59 0.14 -18.47
N ALA A 368 -6.82 0.10 -19.55
CA ALA A 368 -6.44 -1.14 -20.23
C ALA A 368 -5.40 -1.96 -19.44
N VAL A 369 -4.77 -1.35 -18.42
CA VAL A 369 -3.71 -1.96 -17.61
C VAL A 369 -4.18 -2.27 -16.20
N ARG A 370 -3.60 -3.32 -15.61
CA ARG A 370 -3.85 -3.67 -14.20
C ARG A 370 -3.20 -2.64 -13.28
N ARG A 371 -3.92 -2.19 -12.25
CA ARG A 371 -3.37 -1.34 -11.19
C ARG A 371 -2.33 -2.09 -10.36
N LEU A 372 -1.27 -1.38 -9.94
CA LEU A 372 -0.14 -1.98 -9.21
C LEU A 372 -0.16 -1.68 -7.70
N SER A 373 -1.13 -0.94 -7.18
CA SER A 373 -1.18 -0.51 -5.77
C SER A 373 -1.19 -1.68 -4.76
N PHE A 374 -1.63 -2.85 -5.18
CA PHE A 374 -1.53 -4.10 -4.40
C PHE A 374 -0.30 -4.94 -4.77
N GLY A 375 0.64 -4.38 -5.51
CA GLY A 375 1.78 -5.12 -6.05
C GLY A 375 1.41 -6.00 -7.24
N HIS A 376 2.39 -6.79 -7.70
CA HIS A 376 2.28 -7.72 -8.82
C HIS A 376 3.18 -8.93 -8.60
N GLY A 377 2.86 -10.06 -9.25
CA GLY A 377 3.65 -11.29 -9.17
C GLY A 377 3.50 -12.05 -7.83
N PRO A 378 4.53 -12.79 -7.41
CA PRO A 378 4.46 -13.67 -6.23
C PRO A 378 4.05 -12.94 -4.95
N HIS A 379 4.49 -11.72 -4.76
CA HIS A 379 4.22 -10.88 -3.58
C HIS A 379 3.01 -9.95 -3.74
N VAL A 380 2.05 -10.27 -4.62
CA VAL A 380 0.78 -9.52 -4.69
C VAL A 380 0.05 -9.58 -3.35
N CYS A 381 -0.55 -8.48 -2.93
CA CYS A 381 -1.21 -8.39 -1.63
C CYS A 381 -2.30 -9.46 -1.44
N PRO A 382 -2.22 -10.31 -0.43
CA PRO A 382 -3.26 -11.31 -0.14
C PRO A 382 -4.52 -10.66 0.44
N GLY A 383 -4.40 -9.48 1.10
CA GLY A 383 -5.50 -8.74 1.71
C GLY A 383 -6.31 -7.88 0.73
N ALA A 384 -5.94 -7.83 -0.55
CA ALA A 384 -6.62 -6.98 -1.53
C ALA A 384 -8.15 -7.18 -1.62
N PRO A 385 -8.70 -8.41 -1.53
CA PRO A 385 -10.15 -8.59 -1.50
C PRO A 385 -10.81 -8.01 -0.24
N LEU A 386 -10.16 -8.12 0.92
CA LEU A 386 -10.66 -7.60 2.20
C LEU A 386 -10.64 -6.07 2.21
N ALA A 387 -9.53 -5.45 1.85
CA ALA A 387 -9.42 -3.99 1.77
C ALA A 387 -10.47 -3.36 0.83
N ARG A 388 -10.73 -4.00 -0.32
CA ARG A 388 -11.79 -3.58 -1.24
C ARG A 388 -13.20 -3.73 -0.65
N LEU A 389 -13.45 -4.81 0.06
CA LEU A 389 -14.73 -5.04 0.73
C LEU A 389 -15.01 -3.98 1.77
N GLU A 390 -14.05 -3.75 2.68
CA GLU A 390 -14.15 -2.78 3.76
C GLU A 390 -14.33 -1.36 3.23
N ALA A 391 -13.45 -0.90 2.34
CA ALA A 391 -13.51 0.45 1.79
C ALA A 391 -14.82 0.71 1.04
N ARG A 392 -15.30 -0.26 0.25
CA ARG A 392 -16.56 -0.13 -0.49
C ARG A 392 -17.77 -0.02 0.44
N ILE A 393 -17.84 -0.83 1.51
CA ILE A 393 -18.92 -0.80 2.49
C ILE A 393 -18.87 0.52 3.27
N ALA A 394 -17.69 0.89 3.75
CA ALA A 394 -17.46 2.10 4.53
C ALA A 394 -17.87 3.37 3.76
N LEU A 395 -17.37 3.53 2.54
CA LEU A 395 -17.64 4.71 1.72
C LEU A 395 -19.12 4.82 1.34
N ARG A 396 -19.72 3.70 0.90
CA ARG A 396 -21.14 3.67 0.59
C ARG A 396 -21.99 4.08 1.79
N ALA A 397 -21.79 3.46 2.93
CA ALA A 397 -22.56 3.74 4.13
C ALA A 397 -22.38 5.18 4.61
N LEU A 398 -21.12 5.68 4.64
CA LEU A 398 -20.81 7.03 5.06
C LEU A 398 -21.51 8.09 4.21
N PHE A 399 -21.34 8.06 2.89
CA PHE A 399 -21.93 9.08 2.00
C PHE A 399 -23.42 8.89 1.76
N THR A 400 -23.99 7.70 2.02
CA THR A 400 -25.44 7.49 2.03
C THR A 400 -26.05 8.14 3.27
N ARG A 401 -25.43 7.97 4.44
CA ARG A 401 -25.94 8.51 5.71
C ARG A 401 -25.67 10.00 5.87
N PHE A 402 -24.52 10.47 5.44
CA PHE A 402 -24.08 11.86 5.51
C PHE A 402 -23.83 12.43 4.11
N PRO A 403 -24.89 12.72 3.35
CA PRO A 403 -24.75 13.18 1.97
C PRO A 403 -24.04 14.54 1.86
N ASP A 404 -24.14 15.37 2.89
CA ASP A 404 -23.56 16.71 2.92
C ASP A 404 -22.14 16.72 3.58
N LEU A 405 -21.57 15.53 3.88
CA LEU A 405 -20.24 15.41 4.49
C LEU A 405 -19.20 16.16 3.67
N ASP A 406 -18.41 17.00 4.35
CA ASP A 406 -17.35 17.79 3.70
C ASP A 406 -16.14 17.99 4.62
N LEU A 407 -14.99 18.36 4.03
CA LEU A 407 -13.82 18.74 4.81
C LEU A 407 -14.13 19.96 5.68
N ALA A 408 -13.63 19.96 6.92
CA ALA A 408 -13.74 21.08 7.82
C ALA A 408 -12.70 22.17 7.57
N VAL A 409 -11.61 21.82 6.85
CA VAL A 409 -10.50 22.69 6.46
C VAL A 409 -10.22 22.51 4.96
N PRO A 410 -9.59 23.47 4.29
CA PRO A 410 -9.10 23.30 2.92
C PRO A 410 -8.18 22.07 2.81
N GLU A 411 -8.27 21.33 1.69
CA GLU A 411 -7.43 20.13 1.45
C GLU A 411 -5.93 20.41 1.63
N ALA A 412 -5.47 21.61 1.22
CA ALA A 412 -4.06 22.01 1.31
C ALA A 412 -3.56 22.22 2.75
N GLU A 413 -4.46 22.31 3.74
CA GLU A 413 -4.11 22.45 5.15
C GLU A 413 -4.02 21.08 5.86
N LEU A 414 -4.41 19.99 5.19
CA LEU A 414 -4.29 18.65 5.74
C LEU A 414 -2.83 18.26 5.89
N ARG A 415 -2.43 17.89 7.10
CA ARG A 415 -1.07 17.46 7.38
C ARG A 415 -0.84 16.04 6.86
N PRO A 416 0.25 15.77 6.11
CA PRO A 416 0.59 14.42 5.66
C PRO A 416 1.02 13.54 6.82
N LEU A 417 0.93 12.21 6.63
CA LEU A 417 1.60 11.25 7.51
C LEU A 417 3.13 11.45 7.44
N PRO A 418 3.85 11.37 8.57
CA PRO A 418 5.30 11.57 8.59
C PRO A 418 6.05 10.33 8.08
N THR A 419 5.85 10.01 6.80
CA THR A 419 6.50 8.88 6.12
C THR A 419 6.45 9.04 4.61
N PHE A 420 7.52 8.69 3.91
CA PHE A 420 7.51 8.60 2.45
C PHE A 420 7.02 7.23 1.94
N VAL A 421 6.89 6.24 2.82
CA VAL A 421 6.40 4.89 2.47
C VAL A 421 4.88 4.90 2.31
N GLY A 422 4.17 5.44 3.30
CA GLY A 422 2.72 5.62 3.27
C GLY A 422 2.32 6.92 2.58
N ASN A 423 1.06 7.03 2.19
CA ASN A 423 0.48 8.23 1.59
C ASN A 423 -0.94 8.42 2.11
N SER A 424 -1.11 9.33 3.08
CA SER A 424 -2.41 9.74 3.60
C SER A 424 -2.26 11.03 4.42
N ALA A 425 -3.38 11.59 4.87
CA ALA A 425 -3.40 12.66 5.86
C ALA A 425 -3.27 12.09 7.28
N ALA A 426 -2.58 12.80 8.18
CA ALA A 426 -2.44 12.43 9.60
C ALA A 426 -3.77 12.54 10.36
N GLU A 427 -4.62 13.48 9.95
CA GLU A 427 -5.97 13.74 10.47
C GLU A 427 -6.90 14.04 9.28
N LEU A 428 -8.19 13.78 9.42
CA LEU A 428 -9.19 14.13 8.42
C LEU A 428 -10.37 14.84 9.10
N PRO A 429 -10.24 16.12 9.44
CA PRO A 429 -11.32 16.89 10.04
C PRO A 429 -12.44 17.11 9.01
N VAL A 430 -13.64 16.64 9.35
CA VAL A 430 -14.83 16.75 8.49
C VAL A 430 -16.00 17.35 9.27
N ARG A 431 -16.95 17.97 8.54
CA ARG A 431 -18.30 18.27 8.99
C ARG A 431 -19.22 17.21 8.42
N PRO A 432 -19.84 16.34 9.23
CA PRO A 432 -20.72 15.29 8.72
C PRO A 432 -21.93 15.85 7.94
N GLY A 433 -22.40 17.06 8.30
CA GLY A 433 -23.62 17.61 7.75
C GLY A 433 -24.87 16.92 8.31
N ARG A 434 -25.93 16.86 7.50
CA ARG A 434 -27.21 16.26 7.88
C ARG A 434 -27.08 14.72 7.95
N ASP A 435 -27.55 14.14 9.09
CA ASP A 435 -27.75 12.70 9.24
C ASP A 435 -29.12 12.29 8.70
N VAL A 436 -29.17 11.54 7.62
CA VAL A 436 -30.43 11.04 7.01
C VAL A 436 -30.80 9.63 7.48
N GLY A 437 -29.92 8.98 8.28
CA GLY A 437 -30.14 7.61 8.79
C GLY A 437 -31.20 7.50 9.88
N THR A 438 -31.46 8.59 10.63
CA THR A 438 -32.47 8.63 11.71
C THR A 438 -33.86 9.03 11.24
N ALA A 439 -34.03 9.56 10.02
CA ALA A 439 -35.30 10.05 9.50
C ALA A 439 -36.24 8.93 8.96
N GLY A 440 -35.77 7.68 8.88
CA GLY A 440 -36.52 6.56 8.29
C GLY A 440 -37.33 5.69 9.28
N GLN A 441 -37.22 5.87 10.58
CA GLN A 441 -37.88 5.02 11.59
C GLN A 441 -39.16 5.61 12.22
N ASP A 442 -39.43 6.91 12.05
CA ASP A 442 -40.60 7.57 12.64
C ASP A 442 -41.84 7.66 11.73
N GLY A 443 -41.84 7.01 10.58
CA GLY A 443 -42.88 7.15 9.53
C GLY A 443 -43.83 5.96 9.32
N SER A 444 -44.18 5.15 10.35
CA SER A 444 -45.31 4.19 10.14
C SER A 444 -45.98 3.75 11.45
N ALA A 445 -46.66 4.69 12.10
CA ALA A 445 -47.68 4.35 13.10
C ALA A 445 -48.85 5.33 13.00
N THR A 446 -49.53 5.35 11.85
CA THR A 446 -50.92 5.82 11.77
C THR A 446 -51.83 4.61 11.72
N SER A 447 -52.38 4.23 12.87
CA SER A 447 -53.47 3.30 12.99
C SER A 447 -54.71 3.85 12.24
N PRO A 448 -55.44 3.06 11.46
CA PRO A 448 -56.76 3.45 11.02
C PRO A 448 -57.74 3.30 12.19
N GLY A 449 -58.23 4.45 12.66
CA GLY A 449 -59.36 4.49 13.60
C GLY A 449 -60.57 3.82 13.03
N ALA A 450 -61.22 3.04 13.90
CA ALA A 450 -62.54 2.47 13.69
C ALA A 450 -63.57 3.58 13.60
N GLY A 451 -64.47 3.47 12.65
CA GLY A 451 -65.72 4.16 12.49
C GLY A 451 -66.67 3.31 11.69
#